data_932490d1b5df0277219c8ea59ed7e64c
#
_entry.id   932490d1b5df0277219c8ea59ed7e64c
#
_cell.length_a   1.000
_cell.length_b   1.000
_cell.length_c   1.000
_cell.angle_alpha   90.00
_cell.angle_beta   90.00
_cell.angle_gamma   90.00
#
_symmetry.space_group_name_H-M   'P 1'
#
loop_
_entity.id
_entity.type
_entity.pdbx_description
1 polymer ?
#
loop_
_entity_poly.entity_id
_entity_poly.type
_entity_poly.pdbx_seq_one_letter_code
_entity_poly.pdbx_strand_id
1 'polypeptide(L)'
;MVDMIQINDLKFSYPDGSAALRGVSLSVKPGEFVTLCGLSGCGKSTLLRLMKPGLFPRGELSGDVRFLGRKLTSEPDRDAAAKIGFVMQDPEAQTVTDKVWHELAFSCESVGMERNEIRRRVGEMAGYFGLEELFDK
;
A
#
# COMPACT_ATOMS: atom_id res chain seq x y z
N MET A 1 -12.40 15.46 -12.99
CA MET A 1 -11.63 14.18 -12.95
C MET A 1 -11.32 13.94 -11.48
N VAL A 2 -11.61 12.75 -10.96
CA VAL A 2 -11.38 12.44 -9.53
C VAL A 2 -9.89 12.13 -9.33
N ASP A 3 -9.28 12.73 -8.31
CA ASP A 3 -7.90 12.41 -7.95
C ASP A 3 -7.78 10.95 -7.49
N MET A 4 -6.67 10.29 -7.82
CA MET A 4 -6.38 8.94 -7.39
C MET A 4 -6.18 8.90 -5.86
N ILE A 5 -5.33 9.80 -5.38
CA ILE A 5 -5.10 10.04 -3.94
C ILE A 5 -5.33 11.52 -3.66
N GLN A 6 -6.03 11.84 -2.58
CA GLN A 6 -6.17 13.19 -2.06
C GLN A 6 -5.91 13.21 -0.57
N ILE A 7 -5.05 14.08 -0.13
CA ILE A 7 -4.66 14.29 1.27
C ILE A 7 -4.95 15.74 1.63
N ASN A 8 -5.68 15.96 2.72
CA ASN A 8 -6.10 17.30 3.16
C ASN A 8 -5.70 17.52 4.62
N ASP A 9 -4.84 18.52 4.83
CA ASP A 9 -4.34 18.97 6.15
C ASP A 9 -4.01 17.81 7.12
N LEU A 10 -3.30 16.80 6.61
CA LEU A 10 -3.01 15.60 7.35
C LEU A 10 -1.97 15.83 8.43
N LYS A 11 -2.35 15.62 9.68
CA LYS A 11 -1.49 15.67 10.86
C LYS A 11 -1.49 14.32 11.54
N PHE A 12 -0.33 13.89 11.98
CA PHE A 12 -0.19 12.63 12.71
C PHE A 12 0.87 12.74 13.78
N SER A 13 0.53 12.27 15.00
CA SER A 13 1.44 12.16 16.14
C SER A 13 1.43 10.72 16.67
N TYR A 14 2.61 10.20 16.98
CA TYR A 14 2.76 8.91 17.64
C TYR A 14 2.34 8.98 19.12
N PRO A 15 2.09 7.84 19.81
CA PRO A 15 1.68 7.82 21.21
C PRO A 15 2.68 8.45 22.19
N ASP A 16 3.96 8.55 21.81
CA ASP A 16 5.02 9.22 22.56
C ASP A 16 4.98 10.75 22.41
N GLY A 17 3.99 11.28 21.70
CA GLY A 17 3.82 12.71 21.43
C GLY A 17 4.66 13.24 20.27
N SER A 18 5.47 12.42 19.62
CA SER A 18 6.27 12.85 18.46
C SER A 18 5.38 13.12 17.25
N ALA A 19 5.40 14.36 16.74
CA ALA A 19 4.64 14.77 15.57
C ALA A 19 5.38 14.36 14.28
N ALA A 20 4.84 13.39 13.54
CA ALA A 20 5.40 12.92 12.28
C ALA A 20 4.90 13.73 11.08
N LEU A 21 3.63 14.16 11.08
CA LEU A 21 3.04 14.99 10.03
C LEU A 21 2.40 16.24 10.66
N ARG A 22 2.58 17.39 10.00
CA ARG A 22 2.19 18.70 10.55
C ARG A 22 1.31 19.51 9.60
N GLY A 23 0.36 18.87 8.93
CA GLY A 23 -0.53 19.53 7.97
C GLY A 23 -0.07 19.32 6.53
N VAL A 24 0.02 18.07 6.09
CA VAL A 24 0.39 17.74 4.71
C VAL A 24 -0.87 17.74 3.84
N SER A 25 -0.80 18.45 2.72
CA SER A 25 -1.83 18.40 1.68
C SER A 25 -1.17 18.04 0.34
N LEU A 26 -1.75 17.05 -0.36
CA LEU A 26 -1.23 16.53 -1.61
C LEU A 26 -2.37 15.92 -2.42
N SER A 27 -2.35 16.08 -3.74
CA SER A 27 -3.19 15.30 -4.63
C SER A 27 -2.36 14.60 -5.70
N VAL A 28 -2.76 13.38 -6.04
CA VAL A 28 -2.14 12.55 -7.08
C VAL A 28 -3.22 12.17 -8.08
N LYS A 29 -3.00 12.51 -9.35
CA LYS A 29 -3.93 12.19 -10.43
C LYS A 29 -3.68 10.79 -10.99
N PRO A 30 -4.63 10.19 -11.69
CA PRO A 30 -4.40 8.95 -12.43
C PRO A 30 -3.22 9.07 -13.39
N GLY A 31 -2.31 8.07 -13.35
CA GLY A 31 -1.13 8.02 -14.22
C GLY A 31 0.05 8.87 -13.77
N GLU A 32 -0.05 9.63 -12.68
CA GLU A 32 1.08 10.38 -12.15
C GLU A 32 2.10 9.47 -11.46
N PHE A 33 3.38 9.81 -11.63
CA PHE A 33 4.50 9.29 -10.87
C PHE A 33 4.99 10.38 -9.91
N VAL A 34 4.89 10.14 -8.60
CA VAL A 34 5.23 11.12 -7.56
C VAL A 34 6.39 10.61 -6.71
N THR A 35 7.41 11.43 -6.54
CA THR A 35 8.56 11.13 -5.66
C THR A 35 8.49 11.96 -4.39
N LEU A 36 8.55 11.28 -3.23
CA LEU A 36 8.66 11.91 -1.92
C LEU A 36 10.14 11.99 -1.49
N CYS A 37 10.69 13.19 -1.47
CA CYS A 37 12.06 13.46 -1.03
C CYS A 37 12.09 14.14 0.34
N GLY A 38 13.15 13.92 1.09
CA GLY A 38 13.38 14.56 2.39
C GLY A 38 14.31 13.75 3.29
N LEU A 39 14.72 14.37 4.39
CA LEU A 39 15.62 13.77 5.39
C LEU A 39 15.04 12.49 6.01
N SER A 40 15.90 11.63 6.55
CA SER A 40 15.45 10.48 7.34
C SER A 40 14.63 10.98 8.56
N GLY A 41 13.53 10.27 8.86
CA GLY A 41 12.65 10.63 9.98
C GLY A 41 11.65 11.77 9.72
N CYS A 42 11.62 12.40 8.53
CA CYS A 42 10.69 13.50 8.24
C CYS A 42 9.23 13.08 7.96
N GLY A 43 8.85 11.81 8.21
CA GLY A 43 7.47 11.35 8.10
C GLY A 43 7.07 10.69 6.77
N LYS A 44 7.99 10.48 5.80
CA LYS A 44 7.67 9.86 4.50
C LYS A 44 6.99 8.49 4.64
N SER A 45 7.60 7.60 5.43
CA SER A 45 7.04 6.25 5.65
C SER A 45 5.72 6.29 6.42
N THR A 46 5.54 7.25 7.33
CA THR A 46 4.28 7.47 8.04
C THR A 46 3.19 7.91 7.05
N LEU A 47 3.52 8.86 6.17
CA LEU A 47 2.59 9.33 5.13
C LEU A 47 2.15 8.18 4.22
N LEU A 48 3.10 7.37 3.72
CA LEU A 48 2.79 6.23 2.86
C LEU A 48 1.92 5.18 3.56
N ARG A 49 2.19 4.87 4.84
CA ARG A 49 1.37 3.93 5.62
C ARG A 49 -0.05 4.42 5.83
N LEU A 50 -0.26 5.72 5.99
CA LEU A 50 -1.59 6.32 6.10
C LEU A 50 -2.39 6.33 4.78
N MET A 51 -1.77 5.97 3.66
CA MET A 51 -2.45 5.75 2.38
C MET A 51 -2.86 4.29 2.17
N LYS A 52 -2.43 3.35 3.03
CA LYS A 52 -2.73 1.92 2.89
C LYS A 52 -3.58 1.43 4.06
N PRO A 53 -4.87 1.08 3.86
CA PRO A 53 -5.68 0.43 4.88
C PRO A 53 -4.98 -0.82 5.42
N GLY A 54 -5.04 -1.00 6.74
CA GLY A 54 -4.35 -2.09 7.43
C GLY A 54 -2.89 -1.80 7.82
N LEU A 55 -2.26 -0.72 7.31
CA LEU A 55 -0.92 -0.30 7.71
C LEU A 55 -0.89 1.01 8.52
N PHE A 56 -2.06 1.54 8.90
CA PHE A 56 -2.14 2.75 9.70
C PHE A 56 -1.37 2.57 11.01
N PRO A 57 -0.38 3.44 11.29
CA PRO A 57 0.31 3.39 12.56
C PRO A 57 -0.62 3.80 13.71
N ARG A 58 -0.33 3.34 14.91
CA ARG A 58 -1.04 3.80 16.12
C ARG A 58 -0.65 5.23 16.44
N GLY A 59 -1.62 6.08 16.74
CA GLY A 59 -1.40 7.48 17.06
C GLY A 59 -2.64 8.34 16.86
N GLU A 60 -2.47 9.64 16.99
CA GLU A 60 -3.51 10.63 16.78
C GLU A 60 -3.45 11.16 15.35
N LEU A 61 -4.56 11.04 14.64
CA LEU A 61 -4.71 11.45 13.24
C LEU A 61 -5.77 12.55 13.12
N SER A 62 -5.43 13.63 12.43
CA SER A 62 -6.39 14.64 11.98
C SER A 62 -6.19 14.94 10.48
N GLY A 63 -7.22 15.52 9.86
CA GLY A 63 -7.28 15.64 8.41
C GLY A 63 -7.84 14.36 7.78
N ASP A 64 -7.68 14.20 6.47
CA ASP A 64 -8.16 13.01 5.77
C ASP A 64 -7.30 12.60 4.57
N VAL A 65 -7.32 11.31 4.31
CA VAL A 65 -6.76 10.70 3.11
C VAL A 65 -7.90 10.05 2.35
N ARG A 66 -7.97 10.31 1.05
CA ARG A 66 -8.99 9.73 0.17
C ARG A 66 -8.34 8.98 -0.99
N PHE A 67 -8.93 7.87 -1.33
CA PHE A 67 -8.60 7.08 -2.52
C PHE A 67 -9.84 7.01 -3.41
N LEU A 68 -9.73 7.49 -4.65
CA LEU A 68 -10.85 7.60 -5.59
C LEU A 68 -12.09 8.29 -4.97
N GLY A 69 -11.86 9.38 -4.20
CA GLY A 69 -12.88 10.14 -3.51
C GLY A 69 -13.40 9.54 -2.21
N ARG A 70 -13.12 8.26 -1.89
CA ARG A 70 -13.52 7.59 -0.65
C ARG A 70 -12.47 7.82 0.44
N LYS A 71 -12.91 8.19 1.63
CA LYS A 71 -12.02 8.37 2.80
C LYS A 71 -11.45 7.02 3.23
N LEU A 72 -10.13 6.96 3.36
CA LEU A 72 -9.43 5.84 3.96
C LEU A 72 -9.45 5.97 5.49
N THR A 73 -9.60 4.85 6.17
CA THR A 73 -9.61 4.75 7.62
C THR A 73 -8.68 3.62 8.07
N SER A 74 -8.43 3.52 9.38
CA SER A 74 -7.72 2.38 9.97
C SER A 74 -8.51 1.07 9.88
N GLU A 75 -9.82 1.14 9.63
CA GLU A 75 -10.67 -0.03 9.45
C GLU A 75 -10.27 -0.83 8.21
N PRO A 76 -10.33 -2.16 8.27
CA PRO A 76 -10.03 -3.00 7.12
C PRO A 76 -11.00 -2.71 5.96
N ASP A 77 -10.47 -2.24 4.84
CA ASP A 77 -11.19 -2.06 3.58
C ASP A 77 -10.56 -2.97 2.52
N ARG A 78 -11.19 -4.13 2.28
CA ARG A 78 -10.70 -5.11 1.31
C ARG A 78 -10.61 -4.56 -0.11
N ASP A 79 -11.56 -3.71 -0.49
CA ASP A 79 -11.61 -3.13 -1.84
C ASP A 79 -10.45 -2.14 -2.05
N ALA A 80 -10.20 -1.25 -1.10
CA ALA A 80 -9.05 -0.35 -1.13
C ALA A 80 -7.73 -1.13 -0.98
N ALA A 81 -7.68 -2.14 -0.11
CA ALA A 81 -6.50 -2.97 0.08
C ALA A 81 -6.09 -3.73 -1.18
N ALA A 82 -7.07 -4.22 -1.96
CA ALA A 82 -6.84 -4.90 -3.23
C ALA A 82 -6.32 -3.96 -4.35
N LYS A 83 -6.69 -2.69 -4.29
CA LYS A 83 -6.35 -1.68 -5.32
C LYS A 83 -5.08 -0.88 -5.02
N ILE A 84 -4.66 -0.82 -3.75
CA ILE A 84 -3.46 -0.09 -3.32
C ILE A 84 -2.35 -1.08 -3.02
N GLY A 85 -1.38 -1.22 -3.92
CA GLY A 85 -0.16 -1.97 -3.66
C GLY A 85 0.76 -1.22 -2.68
N PHE A 86 1.51 -1.95 -1.86
CA PHE A 86 2.47 -1.38 -0.92
C PHE A 86 3.74 -2.24 -0.86
N VAL A 87 4.90 -1.62 -1.05
CA VAL A 87 6.19 -2.27 -0.87
C VAL A 87 6.84 -1.69 0.39
N MET A 88 7.21 -2.55 1.32
CA MET A 88 7.86 -2.15 2.57
C MET A 88 9.31 -1.69 2.32
N GLN A 89 9.89 -1.01 3.30
CA GLN A 89 11.29 -0.56 3.24
C GLN A 89 12.27 -1.74 3.19
N ASP A 90 11.89 -2.86 3.79
CA ASP A 90 12.58 -4.15 3.71
C ASP A 90 11.66 -5.14 2.97
N PRO A 91 11.81 -5.29 1.64
CA PRO A 91 10.94 -6.18 0.86
C PRO A 91 11.13 -7.66 1.20
N GLU A 92 12.32 -8.06 1.64
CA GLU A 92 12.60 -9.45 2.02
C GLU A 92 11.78 -9.86 3.23
N ALA A 93 11.61 -8.96 4.20
CA ALA A 93 10.76 -9.18 5.37
C ALA A 93 9.26 -9.23 5.04
N GLN A 94 8.87 -8.87 3.82
CA GLN A 94 7.49 -8.93 3.34
C GLN A 94 7.14 -10.30 2.73
N THR A 95 8.14 -11.09 2.38
CA THR A 95 7.94 -12.44 1.84
C THR A 95 7.42 -13.38 2.92
N VAL A 96 6.31 -14.06 2.65
CA VAL A 96 5.58 -14.88 3.62
C VAL A 96 5.69 -16.37 3.29
N THR A 97 5.91 -16.72 2.03
CA THR A 97 5.90 -18.10 1.57
C THR A 97 7.29 -18.58 1.14
N ASP A 98 7.42 -19.89 0.99
CA ASP A 98 8.67 -20.58 0.67
C ASP A 98 8.88 -20.80 -0.85
N LYS A 99 7.87 -20.47 -1.66
CA LYS A 99 7.90 -20.67 -3.12
C LYS A 99 7.41 -19.44 -3.86
N VAL A 100 8.04 -19.16 -4.98
CA VAL A 100 7.72 -17.99 -5.83
C VAL A 100 6.24 -17.99 -6.24
N TRP A 101 5.70 -19.10 -6.70
CA TRP A 101 4.30 -19.13 -7.12
C TRP A 101 3.31 -18.97 -5.97
N HIS A 102 3.64 -19.47 -4.76
CA HIS A 102 2.84 -19.24 -3.55
C HIS A 102 2.84 -17.76 -3.18
N GLU A 103 3.98 -17.11 -3.25
CA GLU A 103 4.11 -15.66 -2.95
C GLU A 103 3.28 -14.82 -3.91
N LEU A 104 3.31 -15.13 -5.21
CA LEU A 104 2.46 -14.47 -6.19
C LEU A 104 0.96 -14.71 -5.94
N ALA A 105 0.59 -15.93 -5.53
CA ALA A 105 -0.79 -16.30 -5.23
C ALA A 105 -1.30 -15.70 -3.93
N PHE A 106 -0.45 -15.57 -2.90
CA PHE A 106 -0.79 -15.16 -1.54
C PHE A 106 -1.58 -13.84 -1.50
N SER A 107 -1.12 -12.84 -2.24
CA SER A 107 -1.81 -11.55 -2.30
C SER A 107 -3.22 -11.65 -2.88
N CYS A 108 -3.40 -12.49 -3.89
CA CYS A 108 -4.70 -12.73 -4.53
C CYS A 108 -5.65 -13.50 -3.61
N GLU A 109 -5.13 -14.50 -2.89
CA GLU A 109 -5.88 -15.27 -1.89
C GLU A 109 -6.34 -14.40 -0.73
N SER A 110 -5.47 -13.51 -0.25
CA SER A 110 -5.74 -12.61 0.87
C SER A 110 -6.93 -11.68 0.62
N VAL A 111 -7.17 -11.30 -0.64
CA VAL A 111 -8.34 -10.50 -1.02
C VAL A 111 -9.56 -11.34 -1.41
N GLY A 112 -9.46 -12.67 -1.33
CA GLY A 112 -10.55 -13.59 -1.61
C GLY A 112 -10.86 -13.77 -3.09
N MET A 113 -9.84 -13.70 -3.95
CA MET A 113 -9.99 -13.88 -5.39
C MET A 113 -10.33 -15.33 -5.73
N GLU A 114 -11.08 -15.54 -6.80
CA GLU A 114 -11.46 -16.85 -7.31
C GLU A 114 -10.24 -17.65 -7.80
N ARG A 115 -10.21 -18.97 -7.53
CA ARG A 115 -9.04 -19.83 -7.78
C ARG A 115 -8.56 -19.82 -9.24
N ASN A 116 -9.48 -19.81 -10.20
CA ASN A 116 -9.13 -19.79 -11.62
C ASN A 116 -8.53 -18.45 -12.02
N GLU A 117 -9.03 -17.35 -11.45
CA GLU A 117 -8.51 -16.01 -11.65
C GLU A 117 -7.11 -15.88 -11.03
N ILE A 118 -6.87 -16.45 -9.85
CA ILE A 118 -5.54 -16.49 -9.22
C ILE A 118 -4.54 -17.18 -10.15
N ARG A 119 -4.87 -18.39 -10.65
CA ARG A 119 -4.00 -19.13 -11.57
C ARG A 119 -3.65 -18.33 -12.82
N ARG A 120 -4.65 -17.67 -13.41
CA ARG A 120 -4.44 -16.83 -14.59
C ARG A 120 -3.48 -15.67 -14.29
N ARG A 121 -3.71 -14.93 -13.20
CA ARG A 121 -2.87 -13.79 -12.80
C ARG A 121 -1.45 -14.19 -12.43
N VAL A 122 -1.30 -15.27 -11.68
CA VAL A 122 0.03 -15.80 -11.33
C VAL A 122 0.81 -16.18 -12.59
N GLY A 123 0.16 -16.87 -13.55
CA GLY A 123 0.78 -17.20 -14.83
C GLY A 123 1.17 -15.97 -15.65
N GLU A 124 0.29 -14.96 -15.74
CA GLU A 124 0.56 -13.70 -16.44
C GLU A 124 1.75 -12.95 -15.81
N MET A 125 1.79 -12.85 -14.48
CA MET A 125 2.88 -12.20 -13.77
C MET A 125 4.20 -12.94 -13.90
N ALA A 126 4.16 -14.26 -13.79
CA ALA A 126 5.36 -15.07 -13.98
C ALA A 126 5.93 -14.91 -15.38
N GLY A 127 5.08 -14.96 -16.43
CA GLY A 127 5.51 -14.71 -17.79
C GLY A 127 6.05 -13.31 -18.00
N TYR A 128 5.42 -12.30 -17.40
CA TYR A 128 5.87 -10.91 -17.50
C TYR A 128 7.25 -10.68 -16.88
N PHE A 129 7.54 -11.30 -15.75
CA PHE A 129 8.81 -11.18 -15.04
C PHE A 129 9.83 -12.28 -15.34
N GLY A 130 9.51 -13.26 -16.19
CA GLY A 130 10.39 -14.39 -16.52
C GLY A 130 10.68 -15.30 -15.32
N LEU A 131 9.67 -15.55 -14.47
CA LEU A 131 9.81 -16.29 -13.21
C LEU A 131 9.43 -17.78 -13.34
N GLU A 132 9.07 -18.27 -14.53
CA GLU A 132 8.55 -19.64 -14.73
C GLU A 132 9.52 -20.71 -14.26
N GLU A 133 10.83 -20.52 -14.49
CA GLU A 133 11.87 -21.48 -14.05
C GLU A 133 12.15 -21.42 -12.54
N LEU A 134 11.60 -20.41 -11.86
CA LEU A 134 11.80 -20.18 -10.43
C LEU A 134 10.57 -20.58 -9.59
N PHE A 135 9.48 -21.05 -10.20
CA PHE A 135 8.21 -21.30 -9.54
C PHE A 135 8.32 -22.15 -8.27
N ASP A 136 9.11 -23.21 -8.33
CA ASP A 136 9.27 -24.18 -7.25
C ASP A 136 10.48 -23.92 -6.33
N LYS A 137 11.11 -22.76 -6.51
CA LYS A 137 12.23 -22.33 -5.69
C LYS A 137 11.77 -21.42 -4.57
#